data_d8ec742a9874f382ee97fbcc1fb8349d
#
_entry.id   d8ec742a9874f382ee97fbcc1fb8349d
#
_cell.length_a   1.000
_cell.length_b   1.000
_cell.length_c   1.000
_cell.angle_alpha   90.00
_cell.angle_beta   90.00
_cell.angle_gamma   90.00
#
_symmetry.space_group_name_H-M   'P 1'
#
loop_
_entity.id
_entity.type
_entity.pdbx_description
1 polymer ?
#
loop_
_entity_poly.entity_id
_entity_poly.type
_entity_poly.pdbx_seq_one_letter_code
_entity_poly.pdbx_strand_id
1 'polypeptide(L)'
;ASDVYKRQGCSSQSTDDIYQMMENASSKSNGSESSGQSDVVSDNSPRVYTEDYKECNKNYMPELVQTGETAKVTIGSRNDTLSFTVTDALITDDFSDLRQLTSQAAYDNIRNFLLYVETDDYIDEQGNILDSERGVERKALFVKLSIKNENNSEYTLPIHSLSLYSIKKENSVMKYRRLKGTNDGGPICANAPDAFTLKSASKITLQPGEEKEEVLIYFEEDKWVEQYTYRYDKDIGKGVYGDLVYGDDISYDNIYFSTSFMYESNNQNKDRGYFEKIKSLIKLDIRQE
;
A
#
# COMPACT_ATOMS: atom_id res chain seq x y z
N ALA A 1 26.54 16.31 -41.54
CA ALA A 1 26.60 17.38 -40.56
C ALA A 1 26.03 16.88 -39.24
N SER A 2 26.95 16.79 -38.29
CA SER A 2 26.71 16.58 -36.88
C SER A 2 26.12 17.84 -36.25
N ASP A 3 25.17 17.71 -35.32
CA ASP A 3 25.02 18.66 -34.22
C ASP A 3 24.12 18.10 -33.11
N VAL A 4 24.78 17.71 -32.03
CA VAL A 4 24.80 18.38 -30.73
C VAL A 4 23.43 18.57 -30.10
N TYR A 5 22.97 17.51 -29.39
CA TYR A 5 22.01 17.67 -28.29
C TYR A 5 22.80 17.92 -26.99
N LYS A 6 22.84 19.17 -26.55
CA LYS A 6 23.21 19.53 -25.20
C LYS A 6 22.21 18.96 -24.21
N ARG A 7 22.61 17.95 -23.46
CA ARG A 7 21.91 17.50 -22.26
C ARG A 7 21.96 18.60 -21.20
N GLN A 8 20.83 19.25 -20.94
CA GLN A 8 20.64 19.95 -19.67
C GLN A 8 20.41 18.90 -18.61
N GLY A 9 21.32 18.80 -17.66
CA GLY A 9 21.21 17.91 -16.54
C GLY A 9 20.11 18.38 -15.58
N CYS A 10 19.02 17.62 -15.52
CA CYS A 10 18.22 17.59 -14.31
C CYS A 10 18.97 16.70 -13.32
N SER A 11 19.43 17.29 -12.23
CA SER A 11 19.98 16.58 -11.09
C SER A 11 18.88 15.66 -10.54
N SER A 12 19.01 14.38 -10.81
CA SER A 12 18.28 13.35 -10.07
C SER A 12 18.77 13.40 -8.63
N GLN A 13 17.95 13.84 -7.70
CA GLN A 13 18.19 13.53 -6.28
C GLN A 13 18.20 12.01 -6.17
N SER A 14 19.31 11.46 -5.70
CA SER A 14 19.47 10.04 -5.54
C SER A 14 18.57 9.58 -4.36
N THR A 15 18.14 8.34 -4.40
CA THR A 15 17.46 7.69 -3.27
C THR A 15 18.24 7.83 -1.97
N ASP A 16 19.56 7.89 -2.03
CA ASP A 16 20.45 8.12 -0.89
C ASP A 16 20.24 9.50 -0.23
N ASP A 17 19.91 10.56 -1.01
CA ASP A 17 19.61 11.89 -0.43
C ASP A 17 18.30 11.89 0.36
N ILE A 18 17.33 11.07 -0.05
CA ILE A 18 16.05 10.90 0.66
C ILE A 18 16.26 10.11 1.97
N TYR A 19 17.08 9.07 1.94
CA TYR A 19 17.44 8.32 3.14
C TYR A 19 18.24 9.16 4.13
N GLN A 20 19.19 9.97 3.67
CA GLN A 20 19.94 10.90 4.53
C GLN A 20 19.08 12.01 5.13
N MET A 21 18.07 12.50 4.41
CA MET A 21 17.09 13.44 4.98
C MET A 21 16.22 12.80 6.07
N MET A 22 15.88 11.53 5.95
CA MET A 22 15.13 10.78 6.98
C MET A 22 15.98 10.51 8.22
N GLU A 23 17.25 10.15 8.10
CA GLU A 23 18.16 9.99 9.23
C GLU A 23 18.43 11.31 9.98
N ASN A 24 18.59 12.41 9.27
CA ASN A 24 18.81 13.73 9.86
C ASN A 24 17.56 14.32 10.56
N ALA A 25 16.37 13.91 10.18
CA ALA A 25 15.14 14.30 10.85
C ALA A 25 14.92 13.55 12.18
N SER A 26 15.47 12.35 12.32
CA SER A 26 15.38 11.52 13.52
C SER A 26 16.37 11.93 14.64
N SER A 27 17.40 12.72 14.33
CA SER A 27 18.49 13.07 15.27
C SER A 27 18.36 14.42 15.96
N LYS A 28 17.25 15.16 15.76
CA LYS A 28 17.00 16.45 16.40
C LYS A 28 15.89 16.43 17.44
N SER A 29 16.05 15.65 18.49
CA SER A 29 15.37 15.93 19.75
C SER A 29 16.16 15.30 20.91
N ASN A 30 16.72 16.18 21.68
CA ASN A 30 17.18 16.16 23.06
C ASN A 30 18.67 16.44 23.23
N GLY A 31 18.94 17.69 23.57
CA GLY A 31 20.20 18.06 24.15
C GLY A 31 20.25 17.67 25.62
N SER A 32 21.29 16.99 26.00
CA SER A 32 22.04 17.23 27.23
C SER A 32 23.43 16.59 27.09
N GLU A 33 24.43 17.40 27.35
CA GLU A 33 25.83 17.05 27.27
C GLU A 33 26.19 15.92 28.23
N SER A 34 26.83 14.87 27.73
CA SER A 34 27.80 14.11 28.52
C SER A 34 28.78 13.45 27.53
N SER A 35 30.02 13.86 27.69
CA SER A 35 31.20 13.36 27.00
C SER A 35 31.38 11.86 27.29
N GLY A 36 31.15 11.03 26.32
CA GLY A 36 31.46 9.61 26.31
C GLY A 36 31.48 9.14 24.87
N GLN A 37 32.68 8.90 24.35
CA GLN A 37 32.90 8.28 23.07
C GLN A 37 32.35 6.84 23.16
N SER A 38 31.08 6.64 22.80
CA SER A 38 30.52 5.31 22.64
C SER A 38 30.62 4.92 21.18
N ASP A 39 31.46 3.92 20.91
CA ASP A 39 31.41 3.16 19.67
C ASP A 39 29.96 2.71 19.47
N VAL A 40 29.25 3.33 18.52
CA VAL A 40 27.97 2.83 18.06
C VAL A 40 28.24 1.56 17.30
N VAL A 41 28.32 0.46 18.03
CA VAL A 41 28.24 -0.89 17.46
C VAL A 41 26.84 -0.95 16.85
N SER A 42 26.75 -0.85 15.54
CA SER A 42 25.49 -1.09 14.82
C SER A 42 25.09 -2.53 15.12
N ASP A 43 24.15 -2.69 16.03
CA ASP A 43 23.61 -4.00 16.40
C ASP A 43 22.88 -4.59 15.18
N ASN A 44 23.55 -5.52 14.51
CA ASN A 44 23.01 -6.30 13.39
C ASN A 44 22.19 -7.51 13.88
N SER A 45 21.85 -7.55 15.17
CA SER A 45 21.03 -8.62 15.72
C SER A 45 19.64 -8.63 15.08
N PRO A 46 19.12 -9.82 14.74
CA PRO A 46 17.75 -9.93 14.25
C PRO A 46 16.75 -9.33 15.24
N ARG A 47 15.83 -8.52 14.74
CA ARG A 47 14.74 -7.99 15.55
C ARG A 47 13.50 -8.85 15.34
N VAL A 48 12.78 -9.11 16.43
CA VAL A 48 11.52 -9.85 16.40
C VAL A 48 10.38 -8.85 16.24
N TYR A 49 9.51 -9.13 15.27
CA TYR A 49 8.30 -8.37 15.01
C TYR A 49 7.09 -9.27 15.22
N THR A 50 6.04 -8.74 15.80
CA THR A 50 4.77 -9.43 16.01
C THR A 50 3.67 -8.65 15.32
N GLU A 51 2.84 -9.36 14.56
CA GLU A 51 1.70 -8.80 13.83
C GLU A 51 0.41 -9.45 14.34
N ASP A 52 -0.51 -8.64 14.84
CA ASP A 52 -1.78 -9.11 15.39
C ASP A 52 -2.89 -8.10 15.11
N TYR A 53 -4.12 -8.51 15.38
CA TYR A 53 -5.25 -7.61 15.35
C TYR A 53 -5.13 -6.55 16.45
N LYS A 54 -5.31 -5.30 16.07
CA LYS A 54 -5.32 -4.14 16.96
C LYS A 54 -6.75 -3.79 17.36
N GLU A 55 -6.98 -3.50 18.62
CA GLU A 55 -8.29 -3.08 19.12
C GLU A 55 -8.51 -1.60 18.90
N CYS A 56 -9.68 -1.21 18.40
CA CYS A 56 -10.13 0.16 18.33
C CYS A 56 -10.67 0.65 19.69
N ASN A 57 -10.75 1.98 19.81
CA ASN A 57 -11.55 2.59 20.88
C ASN A 57 -13.01 2.13 20.77
N LYS A 58 -13.65 1.85 21.91
CA LYS A 58 -15.06 1.40 21.95
C LYS A 58 -16.04 2.38 21.30
N ASN A 59 -15.67 3.65 21.20
CA ASN A 59 -16.50 4.70 20.60
C ASN A 59 -16.21 4.91 19.11
N TYR A 60 -15.24 4.18 18.53
CA TYR A 60 -14.96 4.27 17.12
C TYR A 60 -16.01 3.49 16.33
N MET A 61 -16.78 4.20 15.54
CA MET A 61 -17.85 3.67 14.69
C MET A 61 -17.75 4.33 13.30
N PRO A 62 -16.96 3.78 12.40
CA PRO A 62 -16.92 4.26 11.02
C PRO A 62 -18.23 3.90 10.33
N GLU A 63 -18.59 4.70 9.32
CA GLU A 63 -19.61 4.30 8.38
C GLU A 63 -19.15 3.04 7.62
N LEU A 64 -19.99 2.01 7.60
CA LEU A 64 -19.73 0.79 6.83
C LEU A 64 -20.60 0.80 5.58
N VAL A 65 -19.96 0.94 4.43
CA VAL A 65 -20.56 0.98 3.11
C VAL A 65 -20.36 -0.36 2.43
N GLN A 66 -21.30 -0.82 1.63
CA GLN A 66 -21.18 -2.09 0.90
C GLN A 66 -20.62 -1.86 -0.51
N THR A 67 -20.09 -2.91 -1.14
CA THR A 67 -19.79 -2.91 -2.57
C THR A 67 -21.02 -2.45 -3.36
N GLY A 68 -20.84 -1.55 -4.32
CA GLY A 68 -21.91 -0.91 -5.09
C GLY A 68 -22.47 0.37 -4.48
N GLU A 69 -22.20 0.64 -3.22
CA GLU A 69 -22.60 1.90 -2.57
C GLU A 69 -21.45 2.91 -2.59
N THR A 70 -21.80 4.21 -2.51
CA THR A 70 -20.84 5.32 -2.57
C THR A 70 -20.48 5.83 -1.19
N ALA A 71 -19.20 5.78 -0.85
CA ALA A 71 -18.63 6.45 0.31
C ALA A 71 -18.13 7.86 -0.05
N LYS A 72 -18.54 8.88 0.70
CA LYS A 72 -18.03 10.25 0.56
C LYS A 72 -17.03 10.55 1.66
N VAL A 73 -15.84 11.00 1.28
CA VAL A 73 -14.76 11.28 2.21
C VAL A 73 -14.24 12.69 2.04
N THR A 74 -14.19 13.41 3.15
CA THR A 74 -13.56 14.73 3.20
C THR A 74 -12.12 14.58 3.68
N ILE A 75 -11.19 15.14 2.91
CA ILE A 75 -9.75 14.91 3.07
C ILE A 75 -9.05 16.22 3.39
N GLY A 76 -8.17 16.14 4.39
CA GLY A 76 -7.22 17.20 4.72
C GLY A 76 -7.85 18.48 5.27
N SER A 77 -7.01 19.51 5.40
CA SER A 77 -7.39 20.82 5.95
C SER A 77 -8.20 21.70 4.97
N ARG A 78 -8.21 21.36 3.68
CA ARG A 78 -8.97 22.08 2.64
C ARG A 78 -10.42 21.61 2.53
N ASN A 79 -10.78 20.55 3.26
CA ASN A 79 -12.09 19.90 3.14
C ASN A 79 -12.35 19.37 1.71
N ASP A 80 -11.32 18.94 1.01
CA ASP A 80 -11.48 18.32 -0.31
C ASP A 80 -12.34 17.05 -0.17
N THR A 81 -13.32 16.89 -1.02
CA THR A 81 -14.26 15.77 -0.97
C THR A 81 -14.09 14.88 -2.18
N LEU A 82 -13.89 13.60 -1.94
CA LEU A 82 -13.90 12.55 -2.95
C LEU A 82 -15.05 11.57 -2.67
N SER A 83 -15.60 11.01 -3.75
CA SER A 83 -16.55 9.90 -3.69
C SER A 83 -15.89 8.64 -4.21
N PHE A 84 -16.06 7.52 -3.50
CA PHE A 84 -15.56 6.21 -3.86
C PHE A 84 -16.71 5.22 -3.96
N THR A 85 -16.75 4.46 -5.05
CA THR A 85 -17.71 3.37 -5.22
C THR A 85 -16.94 2.14 -5.71
N VAL A 86 -16.76 1.13 -4.86
CA VAL A 86 -16.21 -0.16 -5.30
C VAL A 86 -17.30 -0.88 -6.08
N THR A 87 -16.99 -1.28 -7.30
CA THR A 87 -17.94 -1.92 -8.22
C THR A 87 -17.70 -3.42 -8.35
N ASP A 88 -16.47 -3.88 -8.16
CA ASP A 88 -16.08 -5.29 -8.22
C ASP A 88 -14.82 -5.55 -7.41
N ALA A 89 -14.65 -6.77 -6.90
CA ALA A 89 -13.43 -7.23 -6.26
C ALA A 89 -13.21 -8.71 -6.58
N LEU A 90 -12.01 -9.07 -7.00
CA LEU A 90 -11.65 -10.41 -7.42
C LEU A 90 -10.32 -10.82 -6.79
N ILE A 91 -10.28 -11.99 -6.14
CA ILE A 91 -9.05 -12.61 -5.66
C ILE A 91 -8.74 -13.86 -6.48
N THR A 92 -7.49 -14.01 -6.85
CA THR A 92 -7.02 -15.08 -7.73
C THR A 92 -5.54 -15.38 -7.51
N ASP A 93 -5.11 -16.56 -7.91
CA ASP A 93 -3.70 -16.97 -8.04
C ASP A 93 -3.18 -16.84 -9.50
N ASP A 94 -4.02 -16.43 -10.45
CA ASP A 94 -3.66 -16.16 -11.85
C ASP A 94 -3.78 -14.66 -12.18
N PHE A 95 -2.64 -14.00 -12.38
CA PHE A 95 -2.62 -12.58 -12.76
C PHE A 95 -3.38 -12.27 -14.05
N SER A 96 -3.57 -13.26 -14.94
CA SER A 96 -4.28 -13.07 -16.19
C SER A 96 -5.76 -12.72 -16.02
N ASP A 97 -6.35 -13.01 -14.86
CA ASP A 97 -7.74 -12.69 -14.54
C ASP A 97 -8.00 -11.18 -14.43
N LEU A 98 -6.95 -10.37 -14.27
CA LEU A 98 -7.06 -8.91 -14.38
C LEU A 98 -7.77 -8.47 -15.68
N ARG A 99 -7.69 -9.27 -16.77
CA ARG A 99 -8.39 -9.00 -18.04
C ARG A 99 -9.91 -8.95 -17.92
N GLN A 100 -10.47 -9.55 -16.88
CA GLN A 100 -11.91 -9.48 -16.61
C GLN A 100 -12.35 -8.09 -16.15
N LEU A 101 -11.42 -7.30 -15.60
CA LEU A 101 -11.71 -6.02 -14.95
C LEU A 101 -11.15 -4.82 -15.74
N THR A 102 -10.23 -5.04 -16.67
CA THR A 102 -9.59 -3.96 -17.43
C THR A 102 -9.46 -4.29 -18.91
N SER A 103 -9.01 -3.33 -19.72
CA SER A 103 -8.76 -3.55 -21.15
C SER A 103 -7.48 -4.38 -21.38
N GLN A 104 -7.40 -5.05 -22.53
CA GLN A 104 -6.18 -5.78 -22.91
C GLN A 104 -4.94 -4.87 -22.91
N ALA A 105 -5.08 -3.63 -23.39
CA ALA A 105 -3.96 -2.69 -23.43
C ALA A 105 -3.48 -2.30 -22.01
N ALA A 106 -4.40 -2.09 -21.06
CA ALA A 106 -4.05 -1.81 -19.68
C ALA A 106 -3.41 -3.04 -19.02
N TYR A 107 -3.93 -4.24 -19.26
CA TYR A 107 -3.31 -5.48 -18.82
C TYR A 107 -1.87 -5.63 -19.33
N ASP A 108 -1.64 -5.45 -20.63
CA ASP A 108 -0.31 -5.60 -21.22
C ASP A 108 0.68 -4.56 -20.65
N ASN A 109 0.22 -3.34 -20.43
CA ASN A 109 1.03 -2.28 -19.85
C ASN A 109 1.43 -2.60 -18.41
N ILE A 110 0.48 -2.97 -17.56
CA ILE A 110 0.78 -3.27 -16.16
C ILE A 110 1.64 -4.54 -16.01
N ARG A 111 1.39 -5.55 -16.83
CA ARG A 111 2.23 -6.76 -16.86
C ARG A 111 3.69 -6.42 -17.20
N ASN A 112 3.91 -5.59 -18.22
CA ASN A 112 5.26 -5.14 -18.57
C ASN A 112 5.90 -4.29 -17.46
N PHE A 113 5.11 -3.45 -16.79
CA PHE A 113 5.58 -2.70 -15.64
C PHE A 113 6.07 -3.63 -14.52
N LEU A 114 5.27 -4.62 -14.13
CA LEU A 114 5.61 -5.57 -13.08
C LEU A 114 6.83 -6.43 -13.41
N LEU A 115 7.04 -6.77 -14.69
CA LEU A 115 8.17 -7.60 -15.12
C LEU A 115 9.48 -6.82 -15.31
N TYR A 116 9.42 -5.54 -15.69
CA TYR A 116 10.61 -4.84 -16.20
C TYR A 116 10.91 -3.50 -15.55
N VAL A 117 9.98 -2.94 -14.79
CA VAL A 117 10.12 -1.61 -14.18
C VAL A 117 10.06 -1.67 -12.66
N GLU A 118 9.18 -2.53 -12.13
CA GLU A 118 9.06 -2.74 -10.67
C GLU A 118 10.30 -3.47 -10.16
N THR A 119 10.73 -3.14 -8.95
CA THR A 119 11.91 -3.74 -8.33
C THR A 119 11.60 -5.02 -7.57
N ASP A 120 10.32 -5.24 -7.29
CA ASP A 120 9.85 -6.41 -6.56
C ASP A 120 9.24 -7.42 -7.50
N ASP A 121 9.59 -8.68 -7.30
CA ASP A 121 9.10 -9.79 -8.12
C ASP A 121 7.68 -10.19 -7.65
N TYR A 122 6.66 -9.73 -8.40
CA TYR A 122 5.26 -10.09 -8.12
C TYR A 122 4.74 -11.20 -9.02
N ILE A 123 5.20 -11.24 -10.26
CA ILE A 123 4.80 -12.22 -11.26
C ILE A 123 6.02 -12.70 -12.05
N ASP A 124 5.92 -13.92 -12.59
CA ASP A 124 6.89 -14.43 -13.56
C ASP A 124 6.50 -14.06 -15.02
N GLU A 125 7.36 -14.45 -15.98
CA GLU A 125 7.11 -14.23 -17.40
C GLU A 125 5.86 -14.94 -17.93
N GLN A 126 5.39 -15.99 -17.27
CA GLN A 126 4.19 -16.73 -17.56
C GLN A 126 2.94 -16.06 -16.98
N GLY A 127 3.11 -15.15 -16.03
CA GLY A 127 2.04 -14.46 -15.30
C GLY A 127 1.62 -15.15 -14.01
N ASN A 128 2.38 -16.17 -13.56
CA ASN A 128 2.16 -16.76 -12.25
C ASN A 128 2.55 -15.77 -11.15
N ILE A 129 1.76 -15.71 -10.09
CA ILE A 129 2.04 -14.86 -8.94
C ILE A 129 3.13 -15.54 -8.10
N LEU A 130 4.16 -14.77 -7.74
CA LEU A 130 5.31 -15.26 -7.00
C LEU A 130 5.11 -15.07 -5.48
N ASP A 131 5.74 -15.94 -4.69
CA ASP A 131 5.77 -15.83 -3.24
C ASP A 131 6.31 -14.47 -2.77
N SER A 132 5.93 -14.06 -1.58
CA SER A 132 6.46 -12.84 -0.96
C SER A 132 7.94 -12.99 -0.59
N GLU A 133 8.62 -11.89 -0.31
CA GLU A 133 10.00 -11.91 0.21
C GLU A 133 10.15 -12.73 1.51
N ARG A 134 9.05 -12.97 2.20
CA ARG A 134 8.99 -13.84 3.38
C ARG A 134 8.80 -15.32 3.04
N GLY A 135 8.67 -15.67 1.74
CA GLY A 135 8.41 -17.02 1.28
C GLY A 135 6.99 -17.50 1.59
N VAL A 136 6.04 -16.57 1.66
CA VAL A 136 4.60 -16.86 1.83
C VAL A 136 3.94 -16.77 0.46
N GLU A 137 3.11 -17.76 0.13
CA GLU A 137 2.29 -17.75 -1.07
C GLU A 137 1.45 -16.48 -1.15
N ARG A 138 1.36 -15.89 -2.35
CA ARG A 138 0.59 -14.67 -2.59
C ARG A 138 -0.55 -14.92 -3.55
N LYS A 139 -1.58 -14.09 -3.39
CA LYS A 139 -2.67 -13.94 -4.34
C LYS A 139 -2.77 -12.49 -4.79
N ALA A 140 -3.30 -12.27 -5.97
CA ALA A 140 -3.66 -10.93 -6.42
C ALA A 140 -5.12 -10.64 -6.02
N LEU A 141 -5.32 -9.51 -5.35
CA LEU A 141 -6.65 -8.96 -5.09
C LEU A 141 -6.82 -7.72 -5.95
N PHE A 142 -7.70 -7.79 -6.91
CA PHE A 142 -8.08 -6.70 -7.81
C PHE A 142 -9.33 -6.02 -7.27
N VAL A 143 -9.27 -4.70 -7.12
CA VAL A 143 -10.41 -3.89 -6.66
C VAL A 143 -10.75 -2.88 -7.74
N LYS A 144 -11.89 -3.08 -8.40
CA LYS A 144 -12.43 -2.12 -9.39
C LYS A 144 -13.31 -1.11 -8.68
N LEU A 145 -13.03 0.19 -8.92
CA LEU A 145 -13.76 1.26 -8.28
C LEU A 145 -13.93 2.47 -9.20
N SER A 146 -14.98 3.25 -8.95
CA SER A 146 -15.13 4.61 -9.45
C SER A 146 -14.68 5.60 -8.39
N ILE A 147 -13.91 6.61 -8.80
CA ILE A 147 -13.44 7.71 -7.95
C ILE A 147 -13.89 9.00 -8.60
N LYS A 148 -14.62 9.84 -7.85
CA LYS A 148 -15.08 11.13 -8.32
C LYS A 148 -14.51 12.28 -7.49
N ASN A 149 -14.02 13.31 -8.17
CA ASN A 149 -13.61 14.55 -7.54
C ASN A 149 -14.81 15.49 -7.39
N GLU A 150 -15.30 15.65 -6.17
CA GLU A 150 -16.46 16.54 -5.88
C GLU A 150 -16.02 18.00 -5.68
N ASN A 151 -14.75 18.33 -5.88
CA ASN A 151 -14.20 19.67 -5.67
C ASN A 151 -14.25 20.51 -6.94
N ASN A 152 -14.09 21.82 -6.78
CA ASN A 152 -13.99 22.80 -7.86
C ASN A 152 -12.53 22.99 -8.37
N SER A 153 -11.59 22.17 -7.89
CA SER A 153 -10.18 22.20 -8.27
C SER A 153 -9.69 20.80 -8.60
N GLU A 154 -8.63 20.70 -9.40
CA GLU A 154 -7.93 19.45 -9.65
C GLU A 154 -7.46 18.82 -8.32
N TYR A 155 -7.59 17.51 -8.22
CA TYR A 155 -7.13 16.73 -7.09
C TYR A 155 -6.25 15.58 -7.55
N THR A 156 -5.06 15.47 -6.95
CA THR A 156 -4.17 14.33 -7.16
C THR A 156 -4.19 13.43 -5.94
N LEU A 157 -4.68 12.22 -6.16
CA LEU A 157 -4.86 11.17 -5.18
C LEU A 157 -3.62 10.27 -5.13
N PRO A 158 -2.84 10.25 -4.02
CA PRO A 158 -1.79 9.26 -3.83
C PRO A 158 -2.43 7.92 -3.42
N ILE A 159 -2.29 6.89 -4.25
CA ILE A 159 -2.98 5.60 -4.02
C ILE A 159 -2.29 4.71 -2.99
N HIS A 160 -1.01 4.92 -2.70
CA HIS A 160 -0.28 4.14 -1.68
C HIS A 160 -0.90 4.18 -0.27
N SER A 161 -1.78 5.15 -0.02
CA SER A 161 -2.51 5.26 1.24
C SER A 161 -3.86 4.53 1.24
N LEU A 162 -4.30 3.98 0.10
CA LEU A 162 -5.50 3.17 -0.01
C LEU A 162 -5.19 1.75 0.45
N SER A 163 -5.51 1.45 1.68
CA SER A 163 -5.16 0.18 2.32
C SER A 163 -6.36 -0.72 2.48
N LEU A 164 -6.08 -2.02 2.56
CA LEU A 164 -7.06 -3.05 2.89
C LEU A 164 -6.90 -3.48 4.33
N TYR A 165 -8.02 -3.74 4.98
CA TYR A 165 -8.08 -4.18 6.36
C TYR A 165 -8.99 -5.38 6.53
N SER A 166 -8.53 -6.38 7.24
CA SER A 166 -9.41 -7.39 7.81
C SER A 166 -9.99 -6.83 9.11
N ILE A 167 -11.31 -6.88 9.24
CA ILE A 167 -12.02 -6.33 10.39
C ILE A 167 -12.89 -7.42 11.02
N LYS A 168 -12.78 -7.55 12.34
CA LYS A 168 -13.64 -8.41 13.12
C LYS A 168 -14.21 -7.66 14.33
N LYS A 169 -15.36 -8.11 14.82
CA LYS A 169 -15.99 -7.55 16.01
C LYS A 169 -16.03 -8.60 17.10
N GLU A 170 -15.35 -8.34 18.20
CA GLU A 170 -15.33 -9.23 19.35
C GLU A 170 -15.75 -8.44 20.60
N ASN A 171 -16.70 -8.99 21.38
CA ASN A 171 -17.20 -8.34 22.61
C ASN A 171 -17.60 -6.86 22.40
N SER A 172 -18.23 -6.55 21.26
CA SER A 172 -18.61 -5.19 20.85
C SER A 172 -17.43 -4.23 20.58
N VAL A 173 -16.21 -4.72 20.56
CA VAL A 173 -15.02 -3.95 20.18
C VAL A 173 -14.64 -4.33 18.75
N MET A 174 -14.41 -3.32 17.92
CA MET A 174 -13.86 -3.51 16.58
C MET A 174 -12.37 -3.78 16.68
N LYS A 175 -11.91 -4.83 16.01
CA LYS A 175 -10.50 -5.16 15.83
C LYS A 175 -10.17 -5.12 14.36
N TYR A 176 -8.99 -4.61 14.04
CA TYR A 176 -8.53 -4.51 12.66
C TYR A 176 -7.10 -5.05 12.52
N ARG A 177 -6.81 -5.57 11.35
CA ARG A 177 -5.47 -5.92 10.91
C ARG A 177 -5.31 -5.48 9.46
N ARG A 178 -4.25 -4.74 9.16
CA ARG A 178 -3.95 -4.32 7.80
C ARG A 178 -3.46 -5.51 6.99
N LEU A 179 -3.93 -5.65 5.76
CA LEU A 179 -3.33 -6.54 4.79
C LEU A 179 -2.01 -5.92 4.31
N LYS A 180 -1.04 -6.76 3.98
CA LYS A 180 0.30 -6.27 3.62
C LYS A 180 0.31 -5.52 2.30
N GLY A 181 -0.45 -5.98 1.33
CA GLY A 181 -0.43 -5.42 -0.01
C GLY A 181 0.91 -5.60 -0.71
N THR A 182 1.24 -4.66 -1.56
CA THR A 182 2.59 -4.53 -2.13
C THR A 182 3.59 -4.12 -1.03
N ASN A 183 4.89 -4.17 -1.28
CA ASN A 183 5.94 -3.95 -0.26
C ASN A 183 5.78 -2.65 0.54
N ASP A 184 5.27 -1.59 -0.08
CA ASP A 184 4.93 -0.33 0.60
C ASP A 184 3.51 -0.33 1.21
N GLY A 185 2.80 -1.46 1.12
CA GLY A 185 1.46 -1.66 1.67
C GLY A 185 0.35 -0.92 0.94
N GLY A 186 0.61 -0.34 -0.21
CA GLY A 186 -0.38 0.29 -1.08
C GLY A 186 -0.63 -0.51 -2.35
N PRO A 187 -1.68 -0.18 -3.12
CA PRO A 187 -1.95 -0.82 -4.40
C PRO A 187 -1.10 -0.25 -5.54
N ILE A 188 -1.15 -0.96 -6.67
CA ILE A 188 -0.71 -0.48 -7.97
C ILE A 188 -1.97 -0.17 -8.80
N CYS A 189 -2.00 0.96 -9.51
CA CYS A 189 -3.13 1.32 -10.38
C CYS A 189 -2.95 0.70 -11.78
N ALA A 190 -3.91 -0.10 -12.24
CA ALA A 190 -3.82 -0.77 -13.54
C ALA A 190 -4.09 0.15 -14.74
N ASN A 191 -4.87 1.21 -14.56
CA ASN A 191 -5.28 2.10 -15.65
C ASN A 191 -4.41 3.35 -15.78
N ALA A 192 -3.17 3.32 -15.27
CA ALA A 192 -2.24 4.43 -15.44
C ALA A 192 -1.93 4.68 -16.93
N PRO A 193 -1.82 5.96 -17.38
CA PRO A 193 -1.65 6.28 -18.79
C PRO A 193 -0.28 5.88 -19.33
N ASP A 194 -0.28 5.58 -20.59
CA ASP A 194 0.72 5.34 -21.67
C ASP A 194 2.19 5.01 -21.39
N ALA A 195 2.74 5.35 -20.25
CA ALA A 195 4.07 4.92 -19.84
C ALA A 195 4.05 4.66 -18.34
N PHE A 196 3.98 3.41 -17.97
CA PHE A 196 4.11 3.01 -16.58
C PHE A 196 5.47 3.44 -16.05
N THR A 197 5.41 4.33 -15.10
CA THR A 197 6.53 4.65 -14.21
C THR A 197 6.03 4.44 -12.79
N LEU A 198 6.89 4.15 -11.84
CA LEU A 198 6.55 4.12 -10.41
C LEU A 198 5.69 5.33 -10.01
N LYS A 199 5.97 6.49 -10.61
CA LYS A 199 5.26 7.73 -10.35
C LYS A 199 3.83 7.73 -10.90
N SER A 200 3.55 7.13 -12.05
CA SER A 200 2.19 7.05 -12.62
C SER A 200 1.37 5.93 -11.99
N ALA A 201 2.00 4.82 -11.63
CA ALA A 201 1.35 3.71 -10.93
C ALA A 201 0.95 4.03 -9.49
N SER A 202 1.40 5.15 -8.92
CA SER A 202 1.22 5.50 -7.50
C SER A 202 0.24 6.65 -7.25
N LYS A 203 -0.38 7.24 -8.29
CA LYS A 203 -1.31 8.36 -8.12
C LYS A 203 -2.32 8.48 -9.25
N ILE A 204 -3.49 9.00 -8.91
CA ILE A 204 -4.59 9.31 -9.83
C ILE A 204 -4.85 10.81 -9.78
N THR A 205 -4.85 11.48 -10.93
CA THR A 205 -5.22 12.90 -11.03
C THR A 205 -6.62 13.02 -11.63
N LEU A 206 -7.48 13.79 -10.96
CA LEU A 206 -8.88 14.02 -11.29
C LEU A 206 -9.13 15.50 -11.46
N GLN A 207 -9.71 15.91 -12.59
CA GLN A 207 -10.17 17.26 -12.82
C GLN A 207 -11.42 17.57 -11.96
N PRO A 208 -11.82 18.85 -11.79
CA PRO A 208 -13.03 19.21 -11.07
C PRO A 208 -14.26 18.48 -11.61
N GLY A 209 -14.97 17.76 -10.75
CA GLY A 209 -16.16 17.00 -11.11
C GLY A 209 -15.90 15.72 -11.92
N GLU A 210 -14.65 15.43 -12.25
CA GLU A 210 -14.28 14.22 -13.02
C GLU A 210 -14.51 12.96 -12.19
N GLU A 211 -15.02 11.93 -12.87
CA GLU A 211 -15.19 10.58 -12.36
C GLU A 211 -14.38 9.62 -13.24
N LYS A 212 -13.56 8.76 -12.60
CA LYS A 212 -12.74 7.75 -13.27
C LYS A 212 -13.01 6.38 -12.71
N GLU A 213 -13.08 5.38 -13.60
CA GLU A 213 -12.96 3.99 -13.22
C GLU A 213 -11.48 3.61 -13.16
N GLU A 214 -11.11 2.92 -12.09
CA GLU A 214 -9.75 2.44 -11.84
C GLU A 214 -9.78 1.02 -11.31
N VAL A 215 -8.71 0.26 -11.58
CA VAL A 215 -8.49 -1.04 -10.97
C VAL A 215 -7.22 -0.97 -10.14
N LEU A 216 -7.35 -1.22 -8.85
CA LEU A 216 -6.26 -1.29 -7.91
C LEU A 216 -5.83 -2.74 -7.71
N ILE A 217 -4.52 -2.99 -7.75
CA ILE A 217 -3.92 -4.30 -7.63
C ILE A 217 -3.19 -4.37 -6.29
N TYR A 218 -3.55 -5.36 -5.48
CA TYR A 218 -2.86 -5.72 -4.25
C TYR A 218 -2.31 -7.14 -4.40
N PHE A 219 -1.10 -7.36 -3.93
CA PHE A 219 -0.52 -8.71 -3.83
C PHE A 219 -0.46 -9.09 -2.36
N GLU A 220 -1.42 -9.91 -1.95
CA GLU A 220 -1.62 -10.26 -0.55
C GLU A 220 -1.09 -11.66 -0.26
N GLU A 221 -0.46 -11.84 0.88
CA GLU A 221 -0.10 -13.17 1.36
C GLU A 221 -1.39 -13.94 1.70
N ASP A 222 -1.40 -15.25 1.46
CA ASP A 222 -2.56 -16.11 1.73
C ASP A 222 -2.73 -16.46 3.21
N LYS A 223 -1.66 -16.26 4.00
CA LYS A 223 -1.63 -16.54 5.45
C LYS A 223 -1.21 -15.33 6.26
N TRP A 224 -1.74 -15.26 7.46
CA TRP A 224 -1.22 -14.32 8.43
C TRP A 224 0.18 -14.77 8.90
N VAL A 225 1.12 -13.84 8.91
CA VAL A 225 2.39 -14.02 9.62
C VAL A 225 2.25 -13.34 10.98
N GLU A 226 2.21 -14.13 12.05
CA GLU A 226 2.02 -13.61 13.41
C GLU A 226 3.31 -13.07 14.00
N GLN A 227 4.43 -13.71 13.67
CA GLN A 227 5.74 -13.28 14.12
C GLN A 227 6.80 -13.56 13.07
N TYR A 228 7.78 -12.68 12.96
CA TYR A 228 8.97 -12.89 12.12
C TYR A 228 10.18 -12.20 12.73
N THR A 229 11.37 -12.68 12.36
CA THR A 229 12.62 -11.96 12.57
C THR A 229 13.01 -11.20 11.33
N TYR A 230 13.62 -10.04 11.50
CA TYR A 230 14.13 -9.22 10.40
C TYR A 230 15.48 -8.63 10.79
N ARG A 231 16.41 -8.66 9.86
CA ARG A 231 17.71 -7.97 9.97
C ARG A 231 18.05 -7.29 8.64
N TYR A 232 18.75 -6.19 8.70
CA TYR A 232 19.36 -5.64 7.50
C TYR A 232 20.72 -6.30 7.29
N ASP A 233 20.90 -6.96 6.15
CA ASP A 233 22.16 -7.61 5.78
C ASP A 233 22.99 -6.63 4.93
N LYS A 234 24.09 -6.13 5.52
CA LYS A 234 24.95 -5.12 4.89
C LYS A 234 25.73 -5.67 3.70
N ASP A 235 25.99 -6.96 3.68
CA ASP A 235 26.81 -7.61 2.64
C ASP A 235 26.04 -7.69 1.31
N ILE A 236 24.72 -7.86 1.40
CA ILE A 236 23.82 -7.92 0.24
C ILE A 236 22.99 -6.64 0.06
N GLY A 237 23.08 -5.68 0.99
CA GLY A 237 22.34 -4.41 0.95
C GLY A 237 20.83 -4.54 1.05
N LYS A 238 20.31 -5.63 1.61
CA LYS A 238 18.87 -5.93 1.69
C LYS A 238 18.44 -6.35 3.09
N GLY A 239 17.13 -6.17 3.34
CA GLY A 239 16.47 -6.80 4.47
C GLY A 239 16.38 -8.32 4.30
N VAL A 240 16.57 -9.04 5.37
CA VAL A 240 16.44 -10.52 5.40
C VAL A 240 15.42 -10.88 6.46
N TYR A 241 14.42 -11.61 6.04
CA TYR A 241 13.43 -12.21 6.93
C TYR A 241 13.88 -13.59 7.38
N GLY A 242 13.52 -13.97 8.60
CA GLY A 242 13.79 -15.30 9.15
C GLY A 242 12.81 -15.64 10.27
N ASP A 243 12.79 -16.91 10.70
CA ASP A 243 11.98 -17.44 11.80
C ASP A 243 10.52 -16.95 11.75
N LEU A 244 9.79 -17.35 10.69
CA LEU A 244 8.38 -16.99 10.54
C LEU A 244 7.50 -17.93 11.38
N VAL A 245 6.54 -17.32 12.09
CA VAL A 245 5.43 -18.04 12.74
C VAL A 245 4.16 -17.70 11.96
N TYR A 246 3.58 -18.70 11.33
CA TYR A 246 2.35 -18.56 10.56
C TYR A 246 1.13 -18.68 11.48
N GLY A 247 0.15 -17.82 11.24
CA GLY A 247 -1.20 -17.92 11.76
C GLY A 247 -2.14 -18.63 10.80
N ASP A 248 -3.43 -18.34 10.95
CA ASP A 248 -4.47 -18.87 10.08
C ASP A 248 -4.38 -18.29 8.66
N ASP A 249 -5.01 -18.98 7.70
CA ASP A 249 -5.25 -18.47 6.36
C ASP A 249 -6.07 -17.15 6.42
N ILE A 250 -5.80 -16.24 5.49
CA ILE A 250 -6.53 -14.97 5.43
C ILE A 250 -7.93 -15.23 4.91
N SER A 251 -8.95 -15.00 5.75
CA SER A 251 -10.34 -15.00 5.30
C SER A 251 -10.67 -13.69 4.58
N TYR A 252 -11.12 -13.81 3.34
CA TYR A 252 -11.52 -12.67 2.51
C TYR A 252 -12.97 -12.22 2.72
N ASP A 253 -13.74 -12.84 3.62
CA ASP A 253 -15.14 -12.50 3.92
C ASP A 253 -15.32 -11.15 4.61
N ASN A 254 -14.28 -10.68 5.31
CA ASN A 254 -14.33 -9.48 6.14
C ASN A 254 -13.21 -8.49 5.79
N ILE A 255 -12.96 -8.32 4.50
CA ILE A 255 -12.01 -7.33 4.00
C ILE A 255 -12.72 -6.03 3.67
N TYR A 256 -12.11 -4.94 4.09
CA TYR A 256 -12.61 -3.59 3.92
C TYR A 256 -11.56 -2.73 3.23
N PHE A 257 -12.02 -1.98 2.23
CA PHE A 257 -11.24 -0.95 1.57
C PHE A 257 -11.33 0.36 2.36
N SER A 258 -10.17 0.94 2.65
CA SER A 258 -10.09 2.23 3.33
C SER A 258 -10.14 3.37 2.32
N THR A 259 -11.05 4.31 2.55
CA THR A 259 -11.16 5.53 1.76
C THR A 259 -10.30 6.69 2.30
N SER A 260 -9.48 6.44 3.32
CA SER A 260 -8.71 7.49 4.01
C SER A 260 -7.26 7.51 3.58
N PHE A 261 -6.74 8.72 3.33
CA PHE A 261 -5.38 9.01 2.90
C PHE A 261 -4.47 9.31 4.09
N MET A 262 -4.15 8.32 4.87
CA MET A 262 -3.27 8.57 6.00
C MET A 262 -1.99 7.77 5.84
N TYR A 263 -0.90 8.50 5.76
CA TYR A 263 0.44 7.94 5.83
C TYR A 263 0.62 7.29 7.21
N GLU A 264 0.65 5.97 7.26
CA GLU A 264 0.95 5.26 8.49
C GLU A 264 2.45 5.41 8.77
N SER A 265 2.80 6.17 9.80
CA SER A 265 4.19 6.18 10.26
C SER A 265 4.50 4.84 10.93
N ASN A 266 5.68 4.29 10.66
CA ASN A 266 6.19 3.02 11.21
C ASN A 266 6.28 2.95 12.77
N ASN A 267 5.60 3.80 13.48
CA ASN A 267 5.59 3.85 14.93
C ASN A 267 4.33 3.14 15.45
N GLN A 268 4.49 1.92 15.94
CA GLN A 268 3.41 1.01 16.37
C GLN A 268 2.34 1.66 17.27
N ASN A 269 2.69 2.69 18.04
CA ASN A 269 1.73 3.41 18.90
C ASN A 269 0.91 4.47 18.13
N LYS A 270 1.29 4.82 16.90
CA LYS A 270 0.57 5.80 16.07
C LYS A 270 -0.48 5.17 15.17
N ASP A 271 -0.32 3.90 14.81
CA ASP A 271 -1.22 3.20 13.87
C ASP A 271 -2.68 3.22 14.34
N ARG A 272 -2.92 2.95 15.61
CA ARG A 272 -4.26 2.96 16.20
C ARG A 272 -4.97 4.30 15.99
N GLY A 273 -4.25 5.40 16.27
CA GLY A 273 -4.80 6.74 16.12
C GLY A 273 -5.09 7.12 14.65
N TYR A 274 -4.42 6.49 13.70
CA TYR A 274 -4.67 6.70 12.27
C TYR A 274 -5.87 5.91 11.78
N PHE A 275 -5.96 4.61 12.10
CA PHE A 275 -7.12 3.81 11.71
C PHE A 275 -8.43 4.42 12.23
N GLU A 276 -8.46 4.86 13.50
CA GLU A 276 -9.64 5.46 14.12
C GLU A 276 -10.03 6.84 13.53
N LYS A 277 -9.25 7.39 12.60
CA LYS A 277 -9.63 8.59 11.83
C LYS A 277 -10.32 8.27 10.52
N ILE A 278 -10.30 7.03 10.07
CA ILE A 278 -11.05 6.58 8.89
C ILE A 278 -12.54 6.73 9.21
N LYS A 279 -13.25 7.51 8.40
CA LYS A 279 -14.68 7.76 8.63
C LYS A 279 -15.58 6.76 7.93
N SER A 280 -15.15 6.26 6.79
CA SER A 280 -15.90 5.32 5.98
C SER A 280 -15.01 4.17 5.51
N LEU A 281 -15.52 2.95 5.60
CA LEU A 281 -14.89 1.72 5.16
C LEU A 281 -15.85 1.02 4.20
N ILE A 282 -15.37 0.62 3.02
CA ILE A 282 -16.18 -0.11 2.05
C ILE A 282 -15.91 -1.60 2.23
N LYS A 283 -16.92 -2.37 2.62
CA LYS A 283 -16.83 -3.83 2.67
C LYS A 283 -16.74 -4.35 1.24
N LEU A 284 -15.73 -5.18 0.98
CA LEU A 284 -15.56 -5.81 -0.31
C LEU A 284 -16.40 -7.09 -0.39
N ASP A 285 -17.15 -7.22 -1.48
CA ASP A 285 -17.76 -8.49 -1.90
C ASP A 285 -16.79 -9.15 -2.88
N ILE A 286 -15.93 -10.04 -2.36
CA ILE A 286 -14.78 -10.59 -3.08
C ILE A 286 -15.17 -11.90 -3.75
N ARG A 287 -15.13 -11.92 -5.10
CA ARG A 287 -15.21 -13.15 -5.87
C ARG A 287 -13.89 -13.91 -5.79
N GLN A 288 -13.95 -15.23 -5.75
CA GLN A 288 -12.78 -16.13 -5.80
C GLN A 288 -12.82 -16.92 -7.11
N GLU A 289 -11.68 -16.99 -7.78
CA GLU A 289 -11.46 -17.82 -8.97
C GLU A 289 -10.28 -18.76 -8.78
#